data_7634e03855f15c7877f0b9293085223e
#
_entry.id   7634e03855f15c7877f0b9293085223e
#
_cell.length_a   1.000
_cell.length_b   1.000
_cell.length_c   1.000
_cell.angle_alpha   90.00
_cell.angle_beta   90.00
_cell.angle_gamma   90.00
#
_symmetry.space_group_name_H-M   'P 1'
#
loop_
_entity.id
_entity.type
_entity.pdbx_description
1 polymer ?
#
loop_
_entity_poly.entity_id
_entity_poly.type
_entity_poly.pdbx_seq_one_letter_code
_entity_poly.pdbx_strand_id
1 'polypeptide(L)'
;MSQILSKKIIAWYQKHQRDLPWRVYKNSSDRDYKVLLSEIMLQQTKVSTVIPYFNKFYKKFSSIKSLSKSRITSVLKLWEGLGYYRRARNLHQIAKIVVKNYRGKLPDSFLELKNLPGIGDYTASAILSIAKDKPFIGIDGNVKRVISRIFFLNQEDKLIFNIEKKLNLMKVKRGSNDLMQGLMEIGALVCSPKDPQCNQCPLKADCISCKKNKFSPQIKSKLIKKNIFMLCTLKKKIKYFFH
;
A
#
# COMPACT_ATOMS: atom_id res chain seq x y z
N MET A 1 9.56 10.73 20.33
CA MET A 1 9.96 9.40 19.78
C MET A 1 9.37 9.16 18.39
N SER A 2 8.06 9.19 18.18
CA SER A 2 7.46 8.84 16.88
C SER A 2 7.91 9.70 15.70
N GLN A 3 8.05 11.01 15.86
CA GLN A 3 8.54 11.92 14.82
C GLN A 3 10.03 11.69 14.49
N ILE A 4 10.83 11.29 15.47
CA ILE A 4 12.24 10.91 15.27
C ILE A 4 12.32 9.64 14.40
N LEU A 5 11.48 8.65 14.66
CA LEU A 5 11.38 7.45 13.83
C LEU A 5 11.03 7.79 12.37
N SER A 6 10.05 8.68 12.16
CA SER A 6 9.68 9.12 10.82
C SER A 6 10.84 9.77 10.08
N LYS A 7 11.60 10.66 10.73
CA LYS A 7 12.80 11.29 10.14
C LYS A 7 13.87 10.25 9.77
N LYS A 8 14.13 9.27 10.65
CA LYS A 8 15.10 8.18 10.36
C LYS A 8 14.67 7.33 9.17
N ILE A 9 13.38 7.00 9.07
CA ILE A 9 12.82 6.21 7.96
C ILE A 9 12.96 6.98 6.64
N ILE A 10 12.55 8.25 6.62
CA ILE A 10 12.63 9.11 5.43
C ILE A 10 14.09 9.24 4.97
N ALA A 11 15.00 9.58 5.88
CA ALA A 11 16.43 9.75 5.55
C ALA A 11 17.06 8.45 5.02
N TRP A 12 16.68 7.31 5.60
CA TRP A 12 17.14 6.00 5.12
C TRP A 12 16.57 5.69 3.73
N TYR A 13 15.27 5.91 3.53
CA TYR A 13 14.61 5.65 2.25
C TYR A 13 15.25 6.46 1.11
N GLN A 14 15.51 7.73 1.31
CA GLN A 14 16.14 8.60 0.31
C GLN A 14 17.51 8.09 -0.17
N LYS A 15 18.23 7.34 0.70
CA LYS A 15 19.56 6.78 0.38
C LYS A 15 19.51 5.35 -0.18
N HIS A 16 18.47 4.57 0.17
CA HIS A 16 18.46 3.10 -0.06
C HIS A 16 17.26 2.61 -0.86
N GLN A 17 16.43 3.53 -1.39
CA GLN A 17 15.29 3.12 -2.20
C GLN A 17 15.75 2.36 -3.45
N ARG A 18 14.99 1.31 -3.80
CA ARG A 18 15.22 0.59 -5.05
C ARG A 18 14.82 1.44 -6.25
N ASP A 19 15.56 1.32 -7.35
CA ASP A 19 15.16 1.85 -8.65
C ASP A 19 14.00 1.02 -9.20
N LEU A 20 12.81 1.65 -9.21
CA LEU A 20 11.61 1.02 -9.71
C LEU A 20 10.96 1.90 -10.78
N PRO A 21 10.49 1.34 -11.92
CA PRO A 21 10.01 2.13 -13.06
C PRO A 21 8.81 3.03 -12.72
N TRP A 22 8.06 2.69 -11.70
CA TRP A 22 6.93 3.49 -11.22
C TRP A 22 7.29 4.59 -10.22
N ARG A 23 8.57 4.79 -9.93
CA ARG A 23 9.09 5.87 -9.05
C ARG A 23 9.67 7.06 -9.79
N VAL A 24 9.80 6.96 -11.11
CA VAL A 24 10.27 8.07 -11.97
C VAL A 24 9.06 8.75 -12.61
N TYR A 25 8.83 10.01 -12.35
CA TYR A 25 7.64 10.75 -12.76
C TYR A 25 7.99 11.92 -13.68
N LYS A 26 7.17 12.13 -14.72
CA LYS A 26 7.24 13.29 -15.62
C LYS A 26 6.51 14.51 -15.03
N ASN A 27 5.38 14.27 -14.38
CA ASN A 27 4.52 15.27 -13.75
C ASN A 27 3.56 14.60 -12.76
N SER A 28 2.70 15.38 -12.10
CA SER A 28 1.75 14.87 -11.10
C SER A 28 0.74 13.85 -11.65
N SER A 29 0.23 14.07 -12.87
CA SER A 29 -0.71 13.14 -13.50
C SER A 29 -0.05 11.80 -13.86
N ASP A 30 1.21 11.84 -14.29
CA ASP A 30 2.03 10.63 -14.53
C ASP A 30 2.30 9.88 -13.23
N ARG A 31 2.60 10.61 -12.16
CA ARG A 31 2.79 10.05 -10.81
C ARG A 31 1.52 9.33 -10.33
N ASP A 32 0.37 9.99 -10.41
CA ASP A 32 -0.91 9.41 -10.02
C ASP A 32 -1.17 8.08 -10.74
N TYR A 33 -0.97 8.08 -12.05
CA TYR A 33 -1.23 6.92 -12.89
C TYR A 33 -0.24 5.78 -12.63
N LYS A 34 1.05 6.07 -12.52
CA LYS A 34 2.09 5.07 -12.23
C LYS A 34 1.90 4.44 -10.86
N VAL A 35 1.55 5.23 -9.85
CA VAL A 35 1.25 4.73 -8.50
C VAL A 35 0.01 3.83 -8.54
N LEU A 36 -1.08 4.26 -9.16
CA LEU A 36 -2.28 3.43 -9.31
C LEU A 36 -1.96 2.10 -10.00
N LEU A 37 -1.27 2.16 -11.14
CA LEU A 37 -0.93 0.98 -11.95
C LEU A 37 -0.06 0.00 -11.16
N SER A 38 1.00 0.49 -10.51
CA SER A 38 1.90 -0.35 -9.72
C SER A 38 1.19 -0.97 -8.51
N GLU A 39 0.39 -0.19 -7.77
CA GLU A 39 -0.34 -0.70 -6.61
C GLU A 39 -1.31 -1.82 -6.98
N ILE A 40 -2.01 -1.68 -8.11
CA ILE A 40 -2.91 -2.74 -8.60
C ILE A 40 -2.12 -3.97 -9.09
N MET A 41 -0.99 -3.78 -9.78
CA MET A 41 -0.14 -4.90 -10.24
C MET A 41 0.53 -5.64 -9.08
N LEU A 42 0.93 -4.93 -8.03
CA LEU A 42 1.61 -5.49 -6.87
C LEU A 42 0.69 -6.25 -5.91
N GLN A 43 -0.65 -6.13 -6.05
CA GLN A 43 -1.57 -6.92 -5.24
C GLN A 43 -1.28 -8.42 -5.41
N GLN A 44 -0.74 -9.07 -4.34
CA GLN A 44 -0.38 -10.49 -4.31
C GLN A 44 0.64 -10.94 -5.38
N THR A 45 1.45 -10.01 -5.89
CA THR A 45 2.49 -10.30 -6.90
C THR A 45 3.82 -9.68 -6.48
N LYS A 46 4.92 -10.40 -6.68
CA LYS A 46 6.27 -9.96 -6.33
C LYS A 46 6.73 -8.81 -7.24
N VAL A 47 7.53 -7.89 -6.70
CA VAL A 47 8.09 -6.74 -7.43
C VAL A 47 8.82 -7.16 -8.69
N SER A 48 9.71 -8.17 -8.60
CA SER A 48 10.48 -8.67 -9.75
C SER A 48 9.61 -9.16 -10.91
N THR A 49 8.46 -9.79 -10.59
CA THR A 49 7.47 -10.20 -11.59
C THR A 49 6.75 -9.00 -12.20
N VAL A 50 6.44 -7.96 -11.41
CA VAL A 50 5.66 -6.80 -11.88
C VAL A 50 6.47 -5.91 -12.82
N ILE A 51 7.77 -5.73 -12.61
CA ILE A 51 8.61 -4.80 -13.39
C ILE A 51 8.44 -4.97 -14.93
N PRO A 52 8.62 -6.15 -15.53
CA PRO A 52 8.47 -6.30 -16.98
C PRO A 52 7.03 -6.04 -17.46
N TYR A 53 6.02 -6.44 -16.68
CA TYR A 53 4.62 -6.18 -17.02
C TYR A 53 4.29 -4.68 -16.94
N PHE A 54 4.76 -3.99 -15.91
CA PHE A 54 4.58 -2.55 -15.76
C PHE A 54 5.15 -1.80 -16.97
N ASN A 55 6.39 -2.09 -17.34
CA ASN A 55 7.06 -1.42 -18.47
C ASN A 55 6.30 -1.64 -19.79
N LYS A 56 5.91 -2.89 -20.08
CA LYS A 56 5.15 -3.25 -21.29
C LYS A 56 3.78 -2.58 -21.31
N PHE A 57 3.08 -2.58 -20.17
CA PHE A 57 1.75 -2.00 -20.03
C PHE A 57 1.80 -0.47 -20.13
N TYR A 58 2.73 0.18 -19.42
CA TYR A 58 2.90 1.63 -19.44
C TYR A 58 3.36 2.15 -20.81
N LYS A 59 4.21 1.40 -21.54
CA LYS A 59 4.57 1.73 -22.92
C LYS A 59 3.34 1.80 -23.84
N LYS A 60 2.38 0.89 -23.66
CA LYS A 60 1.15 0.87 -24.49
C LYS A 60 0.10 1.85 -24.01
N PHE A 61 -0.08 1.98 -22.70
CA PHE A 61 -1.06 2.85 -22.07
C PHE A 61 -0.34 3.79 -21.10
N SER A 62 0.22 4.88 -21.64
CA SER A 62 1.06 5.84 -20.91
C SER A 62 0.28 6.82 -20.04
N SER A 63 -1.05 6.75 -20.02
CA SER A 63 -1.90 7.61 -19.19
C SER A 63 -3.23 6.94 -18.89
N ILE A 64 -3.89 7.42 -17.83
CA ILE A 64 -5.23 6.95 -17.46
C ILE A 64 -6.26 7.21 -18.58
N LYS A 65 -6.08 8.29 -19.35
CA LYS A 65 -6.92 8.61 -20.51
C LYS A 65 -6.73 7.61 -21.64
N SER A 66 -5.49 7.23 -21.97
CA SER A 66 -5.23 6.22 -23.02
C SER A 66 -5.76 4.85 -22.62
N LEU A 67 -5.63 4.48 -21.34
CA LEU A 67 -6.19 3.24 -20.80
C LEU A 67 -7.72 3.23 -20.86
N SER A 68 -8.39 4.32 -20.48
CA SER A 68 -9.87 4.41 -20.49
C SER A 68 -10.50 4.23 -21.87
N LYS A 69 -9.80 4.66 -22.93
CA LYS A 69 -10.23 4.53 -24.33
C LYS A 69 -9.94 3.16 -24.94
N SER A 70 -9.17 2.33 -24.27
CA SER A 70 -8.74 1.02 -24.81
C SER A 70 -9.87 -0.01 -24.78
N ARG A 71 -9.74 -1.05 -25.63
CA ARG A 71 -10.58 -2.24 -25.55
C ARG A 71 -10.09 -3.12 -24.39
N ILE A 72 -11.02 -3.71 -23.63
CA ILE A 72 -10.67 -4.59 -22.51
C ILE A 72 -9.82 -5.79 -22.96
N THR A 73 -10.02 -6.30 -24.17
CA THR A 73 -9.23 -7.38 -24.76
C THR A 73 -7.75 -7.01 -24.86
N SER A 74 -7.43 -5.77 -25.24
CA SER A 74 -6.04 -5.26 -25.30
C SER A 74 -5.42 -5.15 -23.91
N VAL A 75 -6.20 -4.77 -22.90
CA VAL A 75 -5.75 -4.71 -21.49
C VAL A 75 -5.44 -6.11 -20.98
N LEU A 76 -6.33 -7.08 -21.21
CA LEU A 76 -6.16 -8.46 -20.77
C LEU A 76 -4.98 -9.15 -21.47
N LYS A 77 -4.75 -8.87 -22.75
CA LYS A 77 -3.58 -9.40 -23.49
C LYS A 77 -2.25 -8.94 -22.89
N LEU A 78 -2.16 -7.68 -22.43
CA LEU A 78 -0.95 -7.17 -21.77
C LEU A 78 -0.79 -7.66 -20.33
N TRP A 79 -1.84 -8.19 -19.74
CA TRP A 79 -1.87 -8.75 -18.39
C TRP A 79 -1.65 -10.27 -18.36
N GLU A 80 -1.61 -10.90 -19.53
CA GLU A 80 -1.48 -12.35 -19.68
C GLU A 80 -0.22 -12.85 -18.98
N GLY A 81 -0.36 -13.86 -18.11
CA GLY A 81 0.72 -14.40 -17.27
C GLY A 81 0.91 -13.74 -15.90
N LEU A 82 0.38 -12.54 -15.67
CA LEU A 82 0.47 -11.88 -14.35
C LEU A 82 -0.52 -12.45 -13.31
N GLY A 83 -1.58 -13.10 -13.78
CA GLY A 83 -2.61 -13.69 -12.94
C GLY A 83 -3.60 -12.68 -12.34
N TYR A 84 -4.60 -13.21 -11.63
CA TYR A 84 -5.62 -12.39 -10.96
C TYR A 84 -6.26 -11.34 -11.91
N TYR A 85 -6.79 -11.76 -13.04
CA TYR A 85 -7.32 -10.93 -14.13
C TYR A 85 -8.41 -9.93 -13.70
N ARG A 86 -9.05 -10.17 -12.56
CA ARG A 86 -9.99 -9.21 -11.96
C ARG A 86 -9.33 -7.85 -11.70
N ARG A 87 -8.03 -7.84 -11.36
CA ARG A 87 -7.27 -6.59 -11.17
C ARG A 87 -7.17 -5.78 -12.45
N ALA A 88 -6.91 -6.43 -13.59
CA ALA A 88 -6.87 -5.77 -14.90
C ALA A 88 -8.22 -5.17 -15.28
N ARG A 89 -9.31 -5.90 -15.05
CA ARG A 89 -10.68 -5.41 -15.28
C ARG A 89 -11.01 -4.23 -14.37
N ASN A 90 -10.69 -4.31 -13.10
CA ASN A 90 -10.86 -3.21 -12.14
C ASN A 90 -10.05 -1.98 -12.56
N LEU A 91 -8.77 -2.14 -12.92
CA LEU A 91 -7.92 -1.04 -13.37
C LEU A 91 -8.52 -0.33 -14.61
N HIS A 92 -9.01 -1.09 -15.59
CA HIS A 92 -9.66 -0.53 -16.78
C HIS A 92 -10.96 0.21 -16.43
N GLN A 93 -11.76 -0.35 -15.51
CA GLN A 93 -12.98 0.29 -15.02
C GLN A 93 -12.68 1.56 -14.22
N ILE A 94 -11.66 1.53 -13.35
CA ILE A 94 -11.17 2.74 -12.65
C ILE A 94 -10.82 3.83 -13.66
N ALA A 95 -10.06 3.49 -14.71
CA ALA A 95 -9.67 4.48 -15.72
C ALA A 95 -10.88 5.14 -16.38
N LYS A 96 -11.93 4.38 -16.70
CA LYS A 96 -13.18 4.93 -17.26
C LYS A 96 -13.91 5.85 -16.27
N ILE A 97 -14.05 5.41 -15.01
CA ILE A 97 -14.70 6.20 -13.95
C ILE A 97 -13.94 7.51 -13.72
N VAL A 98 -12.61 7.43 -13.60
CA VAL A 98 -11.77 8.60 -13.33
C VAL A 98 -11.81 9.60 -14.48
N VAL A 99 -11.82 9.15 -15.74
CA VAL A 99 -11.95 10.06 -16.88
C VAL A 99 -13.35 10.69 -16.95
N LYS A 100 -14.40 9.91 -16.69
CA LYS A 100 -15.79 10.38 -16.75
C LYS A 100 -16.13 11.33 -15.59
N ASN A 101 -15.82 10.96 -14.36
CA ASN A 101 -16.32 11.63 -13.17
C ASN A 101 -15.32 12.61 -12.54
N TYR A 102 -13.99 12.43 -12.81
CA TYR A 102 -12.91 13.19 -12.16
C TYR A 102 -11.98 13.87 -13.16
N ARG A 103 -12.43 14.07 -14.42
CA ARG A 103 -11.67 14.78 -15.49
C ARG A 103 -10.28 14.17 -15.74
N GLY A 104 -10.10 12.87 -15.48
CA GLY A 104 -8.84 12.15 -15.66
C GLY A 104 -7.82 12.32 -14.53
N LYS A 105 -8.18 12.90 -13.40
CA LYS A 105 -7.36 13.01 -12.19
C LYS A 105 -7.89 12.06 -11.11
N LEU A 106 -7.02 11.36 -10.41
CA LEU A 106 -7.45 10.51 -9.29
C LEU A 106 -8.08 11.38 -8.18
N PRO A 107 -9.15 10.87 -7.53
CA PRO A 107 -9.74 11.54 -6.37
C PRO A 107 -8.71 11.81 -5.27
N ASP A 108 -8.90 12.90 -4.55
CA ASP A 108 -8.08 13.34 -3.42
C ASP A 108 -8.67 12.97 -2.05
N SER A 109 -9.80 12.27 -2.05
CA SER A 109 -10.52 11.82 -0.86
C SER A 109 -10.34 10.31 -0.67
N PHE A 110 -10.11 9.89 0.57
CA PHE A 110 -10.00 8.48 0.95
C PHE A 110 -11.29 7.69 0.62
N LEU A 111 -12.45 8.28 0.91
CA LEU A 111 -13.74 7.64 0.63
C LEU A 111 -14.01 7.50 -0.86
N GLU A 112 -13.72 8.54 -1.65
CA GLU A 112 -13.90 8.49 -3.10
C GLU A 112 -12.96 7.44 -3.74
N LEU A 113 -11.71 7.35 -3.29
CA LEU A 113 -10.80 6.31 -3.76
C LEU A 113 -11.32 4.91 -3.41
N LYS A 114 -11.85 4.69 -2.20
CA LYS A 114 -12.44 3.41 -1.80
C LYS A 114 -13.68 3.01 -2.58
N ASN A 115 -14.40 3.96 -3.15
CA ASN A 115 -15.55 3.69 -4.01
C ASN A 115 -15.14 3.21 -5.41
N LEU A 116 -13.85 3.29 -5.77
CA LEU A 116 -13.35 2.74 -7.02
C LEU A 116 -13.19 1.21 -6.93
N PRO A 117 -13.49 0.48 -8.02
CA PRO A 117 -13.49 -0.98 -8.00
C PRO A 117 -12.10 -1.57 -7.68
N GLY A 118 -12.01 -2.39 -6.65
CA GLY A 118 -10.77 -3.07 -6.24
C GLY A 118 -9.79 -2.20 -5.44
N ILE A 119 -10.20 -0.99 -5.03
CA ILE A 119 -9.45 -0.14 -4.11
C ILE A 119 -9.92 -0.42 -2.68
N GLY A 120 -9.04 -1.01 -1.87
CA GLY A 120 -9.24 -1.18 -0.43
C GLY A 120 -8.55 -0.09 0.40
N ASP A 121 -8.65 -0.20 1.73
CA ASP A 121 -8.07 0.79 2.68
C ASP A 121 -6.58 1.00 2.46
N TYR A 122 -5.83 -0.09 2.26
CA TYR A 122 -4.41 -0.02 1.96
C TYR A 122 -4.13 0.75 0.66
N THR A 123 -4.77 0.36 -0.45
CA THR A 123 -4.52 0.97 -1.76
C THR A 123 -4.92 2.44 -1.78
N ALA A 124 -6.05 2.81 -1.15
CA ALA A 124 -6.46 4.21 -1.01
C ALA A 124 -5.42 5.02 -0.22
N SER A 125 -4.95 4.50 0.92
CA SER A 125 -3.91 5.14 1.72
C SER A 125 -2.58 5.26 0.97
N ALA A 126 -2.17 4.23 0.23
CA ALA A 126 -0.96 4.24 -0.58
C ALA A 126 -1.03 5.30 -1.69
N ILE A 127 -2.15 5.39 -2.41
CA ILE A 127 -2.36 6.43 -3.44
C ILE A 127 -2.28 7.83 -2.80
N LEU A 128 -2.98 8.08 -1.69
CA LEU A 128 -2.97 9.38 -1.03
C LEU A 128 -1.58 9.76 -0.51
N SER A 129 -0.85 8.81 0.04
CA SER A 129 0.50 9.05 0.55
C SER A 129 1.51 9.19 -0.59
N ILE A 130 1.60 8.19 -1.47
CA ILE A 130 2.67 8.10 -2.46
C ILE A 130 2.42 9.07 -3.63
N ALA A 131 1.20 9.16 -4.15
CA ALA A 131 0.90 10.02 -5.29
C ALA A 131 0.63 11.47 -4.90
N LYS A 132 0.03 11.71 -3.73
CA LYS A 132 -0.46 13.04 -3.32
C LYS A 132 0.29 13.64 -2.12
N ASP A 133 1.26 12.93 -1.56
CA ASP A 133 2.01 13.30 -0.34
C ASP A 133 1.12 13.68 0.85
N LYS A 134 -0.11 13.12 0.92
CA LYS A 134 -1.04 13.34 2.04
C LYS A 134 -0.66 12.47 3.24
N PRO A 135 -0.97 12.89 4.49
CA PRO A 135 -0.55 12.20 5.71
C PRO A 135 -1.33 10.90 5.98
N PHE A 136 -1.25 9.98 5.04
CA PHE A 136 -1.79 8.63 5.12
C PHE A 136 -0.66 7.62 5.18
N ILE A 137 -0.87 6.51 5.89
CA ILE A 137 0.04 5.37 5.90
C ILE A 137 -0.81 4.11 5.80
N GLY A 138 -0.69 3.38 4.70
CA GLY A 138 -1.37 2.11 4.51
C GLY A 138 -0.69 0.98 5.27
N ILE A 139 -1.46 0.02 5.75
CA ILE A 139 -0.95 -1.14 6.51
C ILE A 139 -0.93 -2.35 5.58
N ASP A 140 0.24 -2.63 4.98
CA ASP A 140 0.51 -3.90 4.32
C ASP A 140 1.20 -4.88 5.29
N GLY A 141 1.58 -6.06 4.81
CA GLY A 141 2.31 -7.04 5.59
C GLY A 141 3.68 -6.56 6.08
N ASN A 142 4.36 -5.70 5.31
CA ASN A 142 5.65 -5.12 5.67
C ASN A 142 5.49 -4.08 6.77
N VAL A 143 4.62 -3.10 6.57
CA VAL A 143 4.31 -2.05 7.56
C VAL A 143 3.84 -2.67 8.87
N LYS A 144 2.90 -3.64 8.80
CA LYS A 144 2.42 -4.38 9.97
C LYS A 144 3.58 -4.99 10.76
N ARG A 145 4.48 -5.71 10.09
CA ARG A 145 5.63 -6.38 10.72
C ARG A 145 6.61 -5.38 11.33
N VAL A 146 6.99 -4.35 10.58
CA VAL A 146 7.94 -3.32 11.03
C VAL A 146 7.42 -2.61 12.27
N ILE A 147 6.18 -2.10 12.24
CA ILE A 147 5.59 -1.39 13.37
C ILE A 147 5.39 -2.31 14.59
N SER A 148 4.92 -3.54 14.37
CA SER A 148 4.78 -4.51 15.47
C SER A 148 6.11 -4.77 16.15
N ARG A 149 7.21 -4.88 15.43
CA ARG A 149 8.55 -5.12 16.00
C ARG A 149 9.14 -3.90 16.68
N ILE A 150 9.00 -2.70 16.09
CA ILE A 150 9.48 -1.45 16.71
C ILE A 150 8.86 -1.28 18.09
N PHE A 151 7.54 -1.45 18.21
CA PHE A 151 6.78 -1.18 19.43
C PHE A 151 6.47 -2.44 20.24
N PHE A 152 6.97 -3.61 19.83
CA PHE A 152 6.72 -4.90 20.47
C PHE A 152 5.23 -5.21 20.69
N LEU A 153 4.43 -5.02 19.63
CA LEU A 153 2.98 -5.24 19.64
C LEU A 153 2.69 -6.72 19.35
N ASN A 154 2.11 -7.43 20.30
CA ASN A 154 1.85 -8.87 20.22
C ASN A 154 0.41 -9.28 20.58
N GLN A 155 -0.46 -8.31 20.87
CA GLN A 155 -1.87 -8.59 21.17
C GLN A 155 -2.65 -8.78 19.87
N GLU A 156 -3.07 -10.01 19.56
CA GLU A 156 -3.73 -10.36 18.30
C GLU A 156 -5.04 -9.58 18.08
N ASP A 157 -5.90 -9.50 19.09
CA ASP A 157 -7.25 -8.94 18.98
C ASP A 157 -7.28 -7.42 18.74
N LYS A 158 -6.25 -6.69 19.19
CA LYS A 158 -6.13 -5.23 19.06
C LYS A 158 -4.95 -4.80 18.20
N LEU A 159 -4.29 -5.74 17.51
CA LEU A 159 -3.02 -5.46 16.83
C LEU A 159 -3.17 -4.36 15.78
N ILE A 160 -4.15 -4.45 14.90
CA ILE A 160 -4.37 -3.44 13.83
C ILE A 160 -4.67 -2.08 14.46
N PHE A 161 -5.55 -2.00 15.44
CA PHE A 161 -5.85 -0.75 16.15
C PHE A 161 -4.59 -0.13 16.80
N ASN A 162 -3.77 -0.94 17.45
CA ASN A 162 -2.53 -0.48 18.07
C ASN A 162 -1.52 0.01 17.03
N ILE A 163 -1.43 -0.66 15.88
CA ILE A 163 -0.58 -0.23 14.76
C ILE A 163 -1.06 1.12 14.22
N GLU A 164 -2.36 1.29 13.95
CA GLU A 164 -2.95 2.54 13.48
C GLU A 164 -2.67 3.70 14.45
N LYS A 165 -2.83 3.47 15.77
CA LYS A 165 -2.50 4.46 16.81
C LYS A 165 -1.03 4.89 16.73
N LYS A 166 -0.09 3.95 16.55
CA LYS A 166 1.35 4.27 16.41
C LYS A 166 1.64 5.00 15.11
N LEU A 167 1.07 4.55 14.00
CA LEU A 167 1.23 5.20 12.69
C LEU A 167 0.67 6.62 12.68
N ASN A 168 -0.46 6.88 13.34
CA ASN A 168 -1.03 8.22 13.46
C ASN A 168 -0.06 9.21 14.14
N LEU A 169 0.71 8.75 15.13
CA LEU A 169 1.75 9.56 15.78
C LEU A 169 3.00 9.78 14.91
N MET A 170 3.16 8.95 13.87
CA MET A 170 4.29 9.02 12.94
C MET A 170 3.99 9.84 11.69
N LYS A 171 2.73 10.20 11.43
CA LYS A 171 2.33 11.00 10.26
C LYS A 171 3.10 12.32 10.20
N VAL A 172 3.49 12.70 9.00
CA VAL A 172 4.19 13.95 8.71
C VAL A 172 3.37 14.79 7.76
N LYS A 173 3.49 16.12 7.82
CA LYS A 173 2.79 17.03 6.89
C LYS A 173 3.39 17.02 5.49
N ARG A 174 4.70 16.79 5.38
CA ARG A 174 5.46 16.68 4.12
C ARG A 174 6.36 15.45 4.18
N GLY A 175 6.57 14.79 3.05
CA GLY A 175 7.36 13.56 2.98
C GLY A 175 6.58 12.30 3.39
N SER A 176 5.26 12.34 3.38
CA SER A 176 4.42 11.16 3.62
C SER A 176 4.68 10.06 2.58
N ASN A 177 4.96 10.44 1.34
CA ASN A 177 5.41 9.56 0.29
C ASN A 177 6.67 8.77 0.68
N ASP A 178 7.71 9.46 1.16
CA ASP A 178 8.97 8.83 1.56
C ASP A 178 8.81 7.99 2.82
N LEU A 179 7.98 8.45 3.77
CA LEU A 179 7.69 7.70 4.98
C LEU A 179 6.96 6.37 4.68
N MET A 180 5.92 6.43 3.85
CA MET A 180 5.15 5.24 3.47
C MET A 180 6.02 4.23 2.73
N GLN A 181 6.73 4.67 1.69
CA GLN A 181 7.61 3.80 0.93
C GLN A 181 8.80 3.31 1.78
N GLY A 182 9.36 4.15 2.65
CA GLY A 182 10.43 3.76 3.56
C GLY A 182 10.06 2.65 4.53
N LEU A 183 8.85 2.69 5.08
CA LEU A 183 8.32 1.60 5.91
C LEU A 183 8.19 0.29 5.11
N MET A 184 7.70 0.37 3.88
CA MET A 184 7.59 -0.80 3.00
C MET A 184 8.95 -1.36 2.63
N GLU A 185 9.93 -0.50 2.26
CA GLU A 185 11.29 -0.92 1.88
C GLU A 185 12.06 -1.52 3.06
N ILE A 186 12.00 -0.91 4.25
CA ILE A 186 12.60 -1.50 5.46
C ILE A 186 12.02 -2.89 5.71
N GLY A 187 10.70 -3.05 5.55
CA GLY A 187 10.06 -4.34 5.69
C GLY A 187 10.51 -5.36 4.64
N ALA A 188 10.68 -4.92 3.39
CA ALA A 188 11.05 -5.80 2.29
C ALA A 188 12.54 -6.21 2.31
N LEU A 189 13.45 -5.28 2.64
CA LEU A 189 14.88 -5.43 2.47
C LEU A 189 15.63 -5.74 3.78
N VAL A 190 15.19 -5.17 4.89
CA VAL A 190 15.92 -5.19 6.17
C VAL A 190 15.19 -6.02 7.22
N CYS A 191 13.95 -5.67 7.51
CA CYS A 191 13.15 -6.31 8.55
C CYS A 191 12.39 -7.53 8.00
N SER A 192 13.12 -8.51 7.45
CA SER A 192 12.56 -9.71 6.84
C SER A 192 11.75 -10.55 7.85
N PRO A 193 10.83 -11.42 7.39
CA PRO A 193 10.02 -12.24 8.30
C PRO A 193 10.84 -13.19 9.17
N LYS A 194 11.79 -13.91 8.59
CA LYS A 194 12.53 -14.99 9.28
C LYS A 194 13.86 -14.51 9.85
N ASP A 195 14.62 -13.76 9.05
CA ASP A 195 15.98 -13.32 9.38
C ASP A 195 16.11 -11.80 9.16
N PRO A 196 15.74 -10.97 10.16
CA PRO A 196 15.85 -9.54 10.05
C PRO A 196 17.30 -9.06 10.20
N GLN A 197 17.76 -8.26 9.22
CA GLN A 197 19.11 -7.69 9.18
C GLN A 197 19.20 -6.45 10.09
N CYS A 198 19.09 -6.66 11.42
CA CYS A 198 19.00 -5.60 12.41
C CYS A 198 20.24 -4.69 12.44
N ASN A 199 21.41 -5.18 12.04
CA ASN A 199 22.64 -4.38 11.99
C ASN A 199 22.59 -3.28 10.92
N GLN A 200 21.81 -3.49 9.84
CA GLN A 200 21.59 -2.52 8.76
C GLN A 200 20.35 -1.65 8.97
N CYS A 201 19.59 -1.90 10.06
CA CYS A 201 18.30 -1.24 10.28
C CYS A 201 18.49 0.17 10.87
N PRO A 202 17.92 1.21 10.24
CA PRO A 202 18.00 2.58 10.76
C PRO A 202 17.28 2.76 12.11
N LEU A 203 16.43 1.78 12.46
CA LEU A 203 15.59 1.81 13.66
C LEU A 203 16.11 0.89 14.77
N LYS A 204 17.30 0.28 14.61
CA LYS A 204 17.86 -0.69 15.57
C LYS A 204 17.84 -0.16 17.00
N ALA A 205 18.32 1.05 17.21
CA ALA A 205 18.43 1.67 18.53
C ALA A 205 17.06 1.94 19.18
N ASP A 206 16.00 2.08 18.41
CA ASP A 206 14.64 2.40 18.89
C ASP A 206 13.74 1.16 18.92
N CYS A 207 14.18 0.04 18.33
CA CYS A 207 13.37 -1.16 18.15
C CYS A 207 13.34 -2.01 19.44
N ILE A 208 12.16 -2.12 20.06
CA ILE A 208 11.99 -2.89 21.30
C ILE A 208 12.22 -4.39 21.05
N SER A 209 11.75 -4.94 19.92
CA SER A 209 11.99 -6.36 19.59
C SER A 209 13.47 -6.67 19.43
N CYS A 210 14.25 -5.76 18.85
CA CYS A 210 15.69 -5.92 18.70
C CYS A 210 16.40 -5.90 20.07
N LYS A 211 16.05 -4.94 20.93
CA LYS A 211 16.61 -4.84 22.30
C LYS A 211 16.32 -6.08 23.15
N LYS A 212 15.13 -6.67 23.00
CA LYS A 212 14.71 -7.87 23.71
C LYS A 212 15.18 -9.18 23.06
N ASN A 213 15.79 -9.09 21.89
CA ASN A 213 16.09 -10.24 21.02
C ASN A 213 14.88 -11.18 20.84
N LYS A 214 13.65 -10.59 20.78
CA LYS A 214 12.39 -11.32 20.64
C LYS A 214 11.58 -10.68 19.52
N PHE A 215 11.45 -11.38 18.41
CA PHE A 215 10.63 -10.94 17.28
C PHE A 215 9.24 -11.55 17.43
N SER A 216 8.20 -10.71 17.37
CA SER A 216 6.81 -11.18 17.46
C SER A 216 6.56 -12.33 16.51
N PRO A 217 5.85 -13.39 16.94
CA PRO A 217 5.50 -14.50 16.05
C PRO A 217 4.73 -13.96 14.85
N GLN A 218 4.99 -14.56 13.67
CA GLN A 218 4.21 -14.22 12.47
C GLN A 218 2.77 -14.65 12.70
N ILE A 219 1.86 -13.69 12.71
CA ILE A 219 0.43 -13.99 12.79
C ILE A 219 0.06 -14.70 11.48
N LYS A 220 -0.20 -16.00 11.57
CA LYS A 220 -0.63 -16.82 10.44
C LYS A 220 -1.93 -16.22 9.90
N SER A 221 -2.00 -15.99 8.60
CA SER A 221 -3.10 -15.32 7.88
C SER A 221 -4.49 -15.99 8.01
N LYS A 222 -4.61 -17.11 8.69
CA LYS A 222 -5.87 -17.87 8.86
C LYS A 222 -6.95 -17.18 9.70
N LEU A 223 -6.61 -16.19 10.54
CA LEU A 223 -7.59 -15.56 11.46
C LEU A 223 -8.28 -14.33 10.86
N ILE A 224 -7.75 -13.72 9.80
CA ILE A 224 -8.35 -12.52 9.19
C ILE A 224 -9.71 -12.82 8.51
N LYS A 225 -9.93 -14.05 8.02
CA LYS A 225 -11.19 -14.42 7.37
C LYS A 225 -12.40 -14.55 8.33
N LYS A 226 -12.18 -14.85 9.61
CA LYS A 226 -13.30 -15.03 10.58
C LYS A 226 -13.86 -13.70 11.09
N ASN A 227 -13.04 -12.68 11.33
CA ASN A 227 -13.51 -11.41 11.91
C ASN A 227 -14.22 -10.49 10.90
N ILE A 228 -13.88 -10.59 9.59
CA ILE A 228 -14.59 -9.84 8.54
C ILE A 228 -16.02 -10.37 8.38
N PHE A 229 -16.23 -11.69 8.53
CA PHE A 229 -17.58 -12.28 8.45
C PHE A 229 -18.47 -11.89 9.64
N MET A 230 -17.88 -11.72 10.84
CA MET A 230 -18.62 -11.32 12.05
C MET A 230 -19.05 -9.86 12.04
N LEU A 231 -18.24 -8.96 11.48
CA LEU A 231 -18.57 -7.53 11.32
C LEU A 231 -19.63 -7.29 10.23
N CYS A 232 -19.66 -8.10 9.17
CA CYS A 232 -20.72 -8.05 8.16
C CYS A 232 -22.07 -8.54 8.67
N THR A 233 -22.09 -9.53 9.57
CA THR A 233 -23.33 -10.05 10.18
C THR A 233 -23.90 -9.11 11.24
N LEU A 234 -23.05 -8.41 11.99
CA LEU A 234 -23.49 -7.37 12.94
C LEU A 234 -24.11 -6.15 12.23
N LYS A 235 -23.55 -5.71 11.09
CA LYS A 235 -24.16 -4.63 10.29
C LYS A 235 -25.50 -5.01 9.67
N LYS A 236 -25.76 -6.27 9.34
CA LYS A 236 -27.08 -6.73 8.87
C LYS A 236 -28.12 -6.77 10.00
N LYS A 237 -27.75 -7.08 11.25
CA LYS A 237 -28.69 -7.10 12.38
C LYS A 237 -29.14 -5.69 12.84
N ILE A 238 -28.32 -4.65 12.65
CA ILE A 238 -28.67 -3.27 13.02
C ILE A 238 -29.69 -2.66 12.03
N LYS A 239 -29.79 -3.15 10.78
CA LYS A 239 -30.75 -2.66 9.79
C LYS A 239 -32.20 -3.14 9.98
N TYR A 240 -32.43 -4.10 10.87
CA TYR A 240 -33.77 -4.65 11.18
C TYR A 240 -34.38 -4.14 12.49
N PHE A 241 -33.74 -3.18 13.17
CA PHE A 241 -34.26 -2.62 14.44
C PHE A 241 -34.76 -1.18 14.32
N PHE A 242 -34.83 -0.61 13.12
CA PHE A 242 -35.42 0.71 12.87
C PHE A 242 -36.37 0.64 11.65
N HIS A 243 -37.48 -0.04 11.88
CA HIS A 243 -38.77 0.16 11.19
C HIS A 243 -39.87 -0.15 12.18
#